data_fb0360afe963903c99167d4ffb04adaf
#
_entry.id   fb0360afe963903c99167d4ffb04adaf
#
_cell.length_a   1.000
_cell.length_b   1.000
_cell.length_c   1.000
_cell.angle_alpha   90.00
_cell.angle_beta   90.00
_cell.angle_gamma   90.00
#
_symmetry.space_group_name_H-M   'P 1'
#
loop_
_entity.id
_entity.type
_entity.pdbx_description
1 polymer ?
#
loop_
_entity_poly.entity_id
_entity_poly.type
_entity_poly.pdbx_seq_one_letter_code
_entity_poly.pdbx_strand_id
1 'polypeptide(L)'
;MNVTVKKEDVIIMNRITIKELENHIGETLEVEGFIANIRDLQYVQFVILRDGTDTIQMTIEKSEEKNKEMVELISNTTLESTIKATVLVSQNEKVKLRGMELIPEKIEITSHSLPELPIDMKDKEKTLRETRLDYRFLDLRRKENHLFFQVETLLEHAAREYFLNHQYIEIHTPKISAKAAESGAEVFHLDYFGEDACLSQSPQFYKQMAMASGFDQVFEIGPAFRAENSHTSYHATEINMLDVEASWLHTCDDVMDIEEGLIKYIFQRLQETYGKEIEEVWHVTLSDVSMKFPRIPFAEAKRILKEEMHFVGERTDDFERQEEELLCKYAKKKYGSDFVFVTDFPFAARPFYHMLNEDGTTKSYDLLFKGVEITTGAIREHRIDVLTKQIKEKEIDPESLKFYLEFFKYGCPPHGGFAIGIARLMMQIFELDNISEATFIYRGPTRLNP
;
A
#
# COMPACT_ATOMS: atom_id res chain seq x y z
N MET A 1 15.11 24.35 -16.99
CA MET A 1 16.20 24.85 -16.13
C MET A 1 16.72 23.68 -15.31
N ASN A 2 17.89 23.16 -15.61
CA ASN A 2 18.50 22.12 -14.78
C ASN A 2 19.00 22.79 -13.51
N VAL A 3 18.29 22.62 -12.41
CA VAL A 3 18.76 23.00 -11.08
C VAL A 3 19.75 21.92 -10.66
N THR A 4 21.04 22.19 -10.83
CA THR A 4 22.09 21.32 -10.28
C THR A 4 22.19 21.63 -8.79
N VAL A 5 21.53 20.83 -7.96
CA VAL A 5 21.75 20.85 -6.51
C VAL A 5 23.19 20.39 -6.27
N LYS A 6 24.01 21.22 -5.67
CA LYS A 6 25.37 20.84 -5.32
C LYS A 6 25.30 19.74 -4.24
N LYS A 7 26.13 18.72 -4.35
CA LYS A 7 26.24 17.61 -3.38
C LYS A 7 26.45 18.07 -1.92
N GLU A 8 26.91 19.32 -1.72
CA GLU A 8 27.19 19.93 -0.43
C GLU A 8 25.94 20.45 0.30
N ASP A 9 24.76 20.54 -0.37
CA ASP A 9 23.52 21.07 0.20
C ASP A 9 22.57 19.96 0.71
N VAL A 10 22.97 18.69 0.59
CA VAL A 10 22.20 17.57 1.16
C VAL A 10 22.63 17.41 2.61
N ILE A 11 21.74 17.71 3.57
CA ILE A 11 21.93 17.33 4.98
C ILE A 11 21.87 15.80 5.03
N ILE A 12 23.02 15.17 4.83
CA ILE A 12 23.18 13.73 5.07
C ILE A 12 23.17 13.59 6.60
N MET A 13 22.26 12.78 7.15
CA MET A 13 22.42 12.33 8.54
C MET A 13 23.81 11.72 8.66
N ASN A 14 24.66 12.25 9.52
CA ASN A 14 26.03 11.77 9.76
C ASN A 14 26.07 10.41 10.47
N ARG A 15 25.03 9.59 10.28
CA ARG A 15 24.90 8.26 10.86
C ARG A 15 25.23 7.24 9.79
N ILE A 16 26.25 6.41 10.04
CA ILE A 16 26.53 5.25 9.21
C ILE A 16 25.56 4.14 9.57
N THR A 17 24.83 3.63 8.57
CA THR A 17 23.88 2.51 8.75
C THR A 17 24.59 1.17 8.71
N ILE A 18 23.97 0.13 9.27
CA ILE A 18 24.54 -1.22 9.25
C ILE A 18 24.77 -1.70 7.82
N LYS A 19 23.90 -1.34 6.88
CA LYS A 19 24.07 -1.71 5.46
C LYS A 19 25.34 -1.10 4.84
N GLU A 20 25.74 0.09 5.25
CA GLU A 20 26.91 0.79 4.72
C GLU A 20 28.23 0.32 5.29
N LEU A 21 28.24 -0.45 6.41
CA LEU A 21 29.46 -0.89 7.10
C LEU A 21 30.43 -1.68 6.24
N GLU A 22 29.97 -2.31 5.15
CA GLU A 22 30.85 -2.99 4.19
C GLU A 22 31.86 -2.06 3.53
N ASN A 23 31.56 -0.76 3.45
CA ASN A 23 32.43 0.27 2.90
C ASN A 23 33.44 0.81 3.93
N HIS A 24 33.34 0.38 5.19
CA HIS A 24 34.11 0.91 6.33
C HIS A 24 34.98 -0.16 7.04
N ILE A 25 35.31 -1.25 6.33
CA ILE A 25 36.15 -2.33 6.89
C ILE A 25 37.53 -1.78 7.29
N GLY A 26 37.93 -2.01 8.54
CA GLY A 26 39.18 -1.52 9.12
C GLY A 26 39.07 -0.15 9.79
N GLU A 27 37.93 0.50 9.75
CA GLU A 27 37.70 1.80 10.40
C GLU A 27 37.07 1.62 11.78
N THR A 28 37.41 2.53 12.70
CA THR A 28 36.72 2.68 14.00
C THR A 28 35.70 3.79 13.87
N LEU A 29 34.43 3.47 14.17
CA LEU A 29 33.30 4.39 14.01
C LEU A 29 32.23 4.16 15.07
N GLU A 30 31.23 5.05 15.12
CA GLU A 30 30.07 4.90 15.99
C GLU A 30 28.91 4.23 15.24
N VAL A 31 28.29 3.24 15.90
CA VAL A 31 27.05 2.58 15.44
C VAL A 31 25.96 2.69 16.49
N GLU A 32 24.71 2.77 16.06
CA GLU A 32 23.54 2.78 16.92
C GLU A 32 22.49 1.79 16.41
N GLY A 33 21.81 1.13 17.34
CA GLY A 33 20.77 0.18 16.96
C GLY A 33 20.11 -0.51 18.15
N PHE A 34 19.22 -1.45 17.84
CA PHE A 34 18.53 -2.30 18.79
C PHE A 34 19.30 -3.61 19.02
N ILE A 35 19.37 -4.08 20.25
CA ILE A 35 19.90 -5.40 20.59
C ILE A 35 18.85 -6.45 20.20
N ALA A 36 19.01 -7.05 19.03
CA ALA A 36 18.08 -8.07 18.53
C ALA A 36 18.29 -9.45 19.14
N ASN A 37 19.52 -9.80 19.53
CA ASN A 37 19.82 -11.05 20.20
C ASN A 37 21.13 -10.95 21.00
N ILE A 38 21.23 -11.72 22.09
CA ILE A 38 22.44 -11.90 22.88
C ILE A 38 22.70 -13.40 23.00
N ARG A 39 23.93 -13.83 22.74
CA ARG A 39 24.41 -15.18 23.05
C ARG A 39 25.62 -15.06 23.94
N ASP A 40 25.44 -15.44 25.18
CA ASP A 40 26.47 -15.37 26.21
C ASP A 40 27.10 -16.73 26.40
N LEU A 41 28.33 -16.92 25.87
CA LEU A 41 29.12 -18.16 25.96
C LEU A 41 30.26 -18.00 26.97
N GLN A 42 30.94 -19.11 27.28
CA GLN A 42 31.98 -19.13 28.30
C GLN A 42 33.13 -18.13 28.05
N TYR A 43 33.59 -17.99 26.80
CA TYR A 43 34.77 -17.19 26.42
C TYR A 43 34.44 -15.95 25.59
N VAL A 44 33.20 -15.86 25.08
CA VAL A 44 32.80 -14.80 24.15
C VAL A 44 31.30 -14.49 24.32
N GLN A 45 30.98 -13.22 24.13
CA GLN A 45 29.60 -12.74 24.09
C GLN A 45 29.29 -12.18 22.71
N PHE A 46 28.24 -12.66 22.06
CA PHE A 46 27.78 -12.17 20.77
C PHE A 46 26.51 -11.35 20.94
N VAL A 47 26.50 -10.17 20.37
CA VAL A 47 25.34 -9.29 20.32
C VAL A 47 24.96 -9.09 18.86
N ILE A 48 23.73 -9.38 18.51
CA ILE A 48 23.20 -9.02 17.19
C ILE A 48 22.58 -7.63 17.32
N LEU A 49 23.18 -6.69 16.64
CA LEU A 49 22.69 -5.31 16.52
C LEU A 49 21.85 -5.19 15.26
N ARG A 50 20.74 -4.50 15.34
CA ARG A 50 19.81 -4.22 14.24
C ARG A 50 19.54 -2.74 14.16
N ASP A 51 19.55 -2.18 12.96
CA ASP A 51 18.98 -0.87 12.66
C ASP A 51 17.83 -1.00 11.63
N GLY A 52 17.39 0.12 11.05
CA GLY A 52 16.36 0.12 10.01
C GLY A 52 16.80 -0.45 8.66
N THR A 53 18.08 -0.77 8.49
CA THR A 53 18.64 -1.22 7.21
C THR A 53 19.08 -2.68 7.19
N ASP A 54 19.65 -3.17 8.30
CA ASP A 54 20.15 -4.57 8.37
C ASP A 54 20.48 -4.97 9.84
N THR A 55 21.12 -6.13 9.95
CA THR A 55 21.64 -6.70 11.19
C THR A 55 23.13 -7.03 11.06
N ILE A 56 23.88 -6.91 12.18
CA ILE A 56 25.29 -7.26 12.24
C ILE A 56 25.64 -7.89 13.59
N GLN A 57 26.66 -8.78 13.60
CA GLN A 57 27.18 -9.34 14.82
C GLN A 57 28.24 -8.41 15.43
N MET A 58 28.12 -8.15 16.73
CA MET A 58 29.14 -7.56 17.55
C MET A 58 29.71 -8.64 18.48
N THR A 59 31.02 -8.75 18.55
CA THR A 59 31.75 -9.83 19.29
C THR A 59 32.57 -9.23 20.42
N ILE A 60 32.37 -9.68 21.65
CA ILE A 60 33.09 -9.26 22.86
C ILE A 60 33.83 -10.43 23.43
N GLU A 61 35.17 -10.43 23.39
CA GLU A 61 36.01 -11.47 24.00
C GLU A 61 36.10 -11.27 25.52
N LYS A 62 35.69 -12.27 26.29
CA LYS A 62 35.63 -12.23 27.76
C LYS A 62 37.01 -12.39 28.42
N SER A 63 37.99 -12.91 27.68
CA SER A 63 39.35 -13.11 28.17
C SER A 63 40.13 -11.81 28.37
N GLU A 64 39.73 -10.73 27.72
CA GLU A 64 40.34 -9.42 27.80
C GLU A 64 39.85 -8.62 29.00
N GLU A 65 40.73 -8.21 29.88
CA GLU A 65 40.39 -7.41 31.10
C GLU A 65 39.62 -6.13 30.75
N LYS A 66 40.01 -5.46 29.64
CA LYS A 66 39.36 -4.24 29.17
C LYS A 66 37.87 -4.42 28.80
N ASN A 67 37.45 -5.65 28.55
CA ASN A 67 36.07 -5.94 28.12
C ASN A 67 35.13 -6.28 29.28
N LYS A 68 35.60 -6.42 30.52
CA LYS A 68 34.80 -6.85 31.66
C LYS A 68 33.57 -5.96 31.89
N GLU A 69 33.74 -4.64 31.86
CA GLU A 69 32.63 -3.71 32.05
C GLU A 69 31.57 -3.83 30.96
N MET A 70 31.99 -3.99 29.69
CA MET A 70 31.08 -4.19 28.54
C MET A 70 30.35 -5.53 28.64
N VAL A 71 31.05 -6.60 29.05
CA VAL A 71 30.43 -7.92 29.25
C VAL A 71 29.38 -7.87 30.34
N GLU A 72 29.67 -7.23 31.47
CA GLU A 72 28.71 -7.08 32.57
C GLU A 72 27.51 -6.20 32.15
N LEU A 73 27.76 -5.11 31.43
CA LEU A 73 26.72 -4.21 30.91
C LEU A 73 25.75 -4.99 30.00
N ILE A 74 26.26 -5.75 29.04
CA ILE A 74 25.44 -6.50 28.09
C ILE A 74 24.72 -7.67 28.80
N SER A 75 25.37 -8.34 29.76
CA SER A 75 24.72 -9.44 30.51
C SER A 75 23.51 -8.97 31.33
N ASN A 76 23.50 -7.70 31.73
CA ASN A 76 22.40 -7.06 32.47
C ASN A 76 21.40 -6.31 31.56
N THR A 77 21.59 -6.37 30.23
CA THR A 77 20.73 -5.65 29.27
C THR A 77 19.72 -6.60 28.65
N THR A 78 18.52 -6.10 28.44
CA THR A 78 17.40 -6.80 27.83
C THR A 78 17.39 -6.67 26.31
N LEU A 79 16.80 -7.64 25.63
CA LEU A 79 16.56 -7.56 24.18
C LEU A 79 15.68 -6.36 23.85
N GLU A 80 15.84 -5.83 22.64
CA GLU A 80 15.17 -4.62 22.14
C GLU A 80 15.55 -3.32 22.87
N SER A 81 16.54 -3.35 23.78
CA SER A 81 17.22 -2.15 24.25
C SER A 81 18.01 -1.50 23.13
N THR A 82 18.19 -0.18 23.17
CA THR A 82 18.98 0.54 22.19
C THR A 82 20.36 0.86 22.73
N ILE A 83 21.35 0.77 21.86
CA ILE A 83 22.75 1.08 22.22
C ILE A 83 23.38 2.03 21.21
N LYS A 84 24.40 2.73 21.71
CA LYS A 84 25.41 3.42 20.95
C LYS A 84 26.76 2.76 21.26
N ALA A 85 27.51 2.41 20.24
CA ALA A 85 28.79 1.73 20.41
C ALA A 85 29.88 2.33 19.51
N THR A 86 31.09 2.53 20.05
CA THR A 86 32.29 2.76 19.26
C THR A 86 32.90 1.42 18.92
N VAL A 87 33.04 1.13 17.64
CA VAL A 87 33.39 -0.22 17.14
C VAL A 87 34.44 -0.16 16.03
N LEU A 88 35.34 -1.12 16.00
CA LEU A 88 36.12 -1.44 14.82
C LEU A 88 35.32 -2.37 13.91
N VAL A 89 35.16 -2.00 12.65
CA VAL A 89 34.54 -2.87 11.62
C VAL A 89 35.58 -3.86 11.12
N SER A 90 35.37 -5.16 11.37
CA SER A 90 36.35 -6.20 11.04
C SER A 90 35.79 -7.20 10.05
N GLN A 91 36.54 -7.52 9.00
CA GLN A 91 36.22 -8.63 8.11
C GLN A 91 36.48 -9.95 8.82
N ASN A 92 35.47 -10.84 8.81
CA ASN A 92 35.60 -12.17 9.38
C ASN A 92 34.73 -13.18 8.62
N GLU A 93 35.33 -13.91 7.70
CA GLU A 93 34.64 -14.91 6.86
C GLU A 93 33.97 -16.05 7.64
N LYS A 94 34.35 -16.27 8.92
CA LYS A 94 33.72 -17.27 9.80
C LYS A 94 32.37 -16.80 10.32
N VAL A 95 32.10 -15.50 10.29
CA VAL A 95 30.81 -14.91 10.68
C VAL A 95 29.84 -15.07 9.53
N LYS A 96 28.84 -15.95 9.70
CA LYS A 96 27.82 -16.20 8.67
C LYS A 96 27.03 -14.96 8.28
N LEU A 97 26.86 -14.03 9.22
CA LEU A 97 26.13 -12.79 9.00
C LEU A 97 27.08 -11.78 8.34
N ARG A 98 26.93 -11.58 7.04
CA ARG A 98 27.66 -10.62 6.19
C ARG A 98 29.19 -10.83 6.05
N GLY A 99 29.78 -11.88 6.61
CA GLY A 99 31.24 -12.12 6.54
C GLY A 99 32.07 -11.06 7.30
N MET A 100 31.44 -10.31 8.22
CA MET A 100 32.06 -9.26 9.01
C MET A 100 31.49 -9.21 10.43
N GLU A 101 32.19 -8.56 11.33
CA GLU A 101 31.73 -8.33 12.70
C GLU A 101 32.23 -6.98 13.22
N LEU A 102 31.59 -6.54 14.30
CA LEU A 102 31.96 -5.35 15.05
C LEU A 102 32.75 -5.75 16.30
N ILE A 103 33.92 -5.14 16.50
CA ILE A 103 34.70 -5.32 17.72
C ILE A 103 34.51 -4.01 18.55
N PRO A 104 33.76 -4.05 19.65
CA PRO A 104 33.46 -2.85 20.40
C PRO A 104 34.65 -2.40 21.25
N GLU A 105 34.89 -1.09 21.28
CA GLU A 105 35.80 -0.41 22.18
C GLU A 105 35.03 0.20 23.35
N LYS A 106 33.79 0.66 23.09
CA LYS A 106 32.88 1.24 24.09
C LYS A 106 31.43 0.94 23.72
N ILE A 107 30.61 0.66 24.74
CA ILE A 107 29.17 0.48 24.59
C ILE A 107 28.45 1.37 25.63
N GLU A 108 27.39 2.01 25.19
CA GLU A 108 26.47 2.79 26.02
C GLU A 108 25.03 2.34 25.75
N ILE A 109 24.25 2.05 26.80
CA ILE A 109 22.82 1.78 26.66
C ILE A 109 22.09 3.13 26.62
N THR A 110 21.47 3.41 25.49
CA THR A 110 20.74 4.67 25.27
C THR A 110 19.30 4.60 25.77
N SER A 111 18.70 3.37 25.75
CA SER A 111 17.39 3.11 26.32
C SER A 111 17.22 1.64 26.66
N HIS A 112 16.71 1.35 27.86
CA HIS A 112 16.41 -0.01 28.29
C HIS A 112 15.00 -0.44 27.85
N SER A 113 14.88 -1.66 27.34
CA SER A 113 13.61 -2.33 27.10
C SER A 113 13.15 -3.10 28.34
N LEU A 114 11.86 -3.36 28.45
CA LEU A 114 11.33 -4.28 29.46
C LEU A 114 11.86 -5.71 29.23
N PRO A 115 12.06 -6.50 30.29
CA PRO A 115 12.57 -7.88 30.16
C PRO A 115 11.63 -8.81 29.38
N GLU A 116 10.34 -8.62 29.53
CA GLU A 116 9.31 -9.41 28.84
C GLU A 116 8.71 -8.57 27.71
N LEU A 117 8.83 -9.07 26.48
CA LEU A 117 8.22 -8.46 25.32
C LEU A 117 6.81 -9.03 25.11
N PRO A 118 5.83 -8.19 24.76
CA PRO A 118 4.44 -8.62 24.57
C PRO A 118 4.23 -9.46 23.31
N ILE A 119 5.19 -9.45 22.39
CA ILE A 119 5.18 -10.23 21.14
C ILE A 119 6.49 -10.99 20.96
N ASP A 120 6.44 -12.13 20.29
CA ASP A 120 7.66 -12.85 19.91
C ASP A 120 8.34 -12.15 18.73
N MET A 121 9.55 -11.63 18.93
CA MET A 121 10.29 -10.88 17.92
C MET A 121 10.94 -11.77 16.85
N LYS A 122 11.02 -13.10 17.05
CA LYS A 122 11.69 -14.04 16.14
C LYS A 122 10.69 -14.76 15.23
N ASP A 123 9.49 -15.03 15.74
CA ASP A 123 8.49 -15.84 15.07
C ASP A 123 7.12 -15.18 15.21
N LYS A 124 6.63 -14.57 14.14
CA LYS A 124 5.35 -13.85 14.14
C LYS A 124 4.16 -14.77 14.43
N GLU A 125 4.27 -16.06 14.07
CA GLU A 125 3.17 -17.03 14.23
C GLU A 125 2.94 -17.42 15.70
N LYS A 126 3.90 -17.16 16.58
CA LYS A 126 3.73 -17.36 18.04
C LYS A 126 2.93 -16.28 18.73
N THR A 127 2.59 -15.21 18.03
CA THR A 127 1.80 -14.11 18.58
C THR A 127 0.58 -13.88 17.71
N LEU A 128 -0.59 -13.84 18.33
CA LEU A 128 -1.84 -13.54 17.65
C LEU A 128 -1.74 -12.19 16.91
N ARG A 129 -2.33 -12.12 15.72
CA ARG A 129 -2.33 -10.89 14.90
C ARG A 129 -2.87 -9.69 15.69
N GLU A 130 -3.97 -9.85 16.45
CA GLU A 130 -4.53 -8.77 17.27
C GLU A 130 -3.51 -8.21 18.27
N THR A 131 -2.76 -9.08 18.96
CA THR A 131 -1.69 -8.66 19.88
C THR A 131 -0.55 -7.96 19.14
N ARG A 132 -0.18 -8.43 17.93
CA ARG A 132 0.83 -7.76 17.09
C ARG A 132 0.36 -6.37 16.64
N LEU A 133 -0.93 -6.20 16.37
CA LEU A 133 -1.52 -4.90 16.03
C LEU A 133 -1.59 -3.97 17.25
N ASP A 134 -1.83 -4.49 18.47
CA ASP A 134 -1.77 -3.69 19.71
C ASP A 134 -0.35 -3.18 20.00
N TYR A 135 0.65 -3.98 19.66
CA TYR A 135 2.06 -3.63 19.81
C TYR A 135 2.73 -3.42 18.44
N ARG A 136 2.01 -2.77 17.51
CA ARG A 136 2.44 -2.58 16.13
C ARG A 136 3.83 -1.97 16.00
N PHE A 137 4.21 -1.05 16.88
CA PHE A 137 5.55 -0.44 16.91
C PHE A 137 6.69 -1.45 17.16
N LEU A 138 6.44 -2.57 17.83
CA LEU A 138 7.40 -3.67 17.93
C LEU A 138 7.35 -4.57 16.69
N ASP A 139 6.15 -4.90 16.23
CA ASP A 139 5.97 -5.73 15.04
C ASP A 139 6.60 -5.07 13.79
N LEU A 140 6.50 -3.75 13.67
CA LEU A 140 7.14 -2.97 12.61
C LEU A 140 8.67 -3.00 12.62
N ARG A 141 9.32 -3.45 13.71
CA ARG A 141 10.79 -3.64 13.75
C ARG A 141 11.27 -4.87 12.98
N ARG A 142 10.37 -5.72 12.49
CA ARG A 142 10.74 -6.90 11.69
C ARG A 142 11.25 -6.47 10.33
N LYS A 143 12.23 -7.21 9.81
CA LYS A 143 12.81 -6.96 8.49
C LYS A 143 11.75 -7.00 7.38
N GLU A 144 10.81 -7.95 7.49
CA GLU A 144 9.71 -8.12 6.54
C GLU A 144 8.85 -6.85 6.46
N ASN A 145 8.47 -6.29 7.60
CA ASN A 145 7.66 -5.07 7.65
C ASN A 145 8.43 -3.84 7.15
N HIS A 146 9.72 -3.73 7.45
CA HIS A 146 10.55 -2.66 6.89
C HIS A 146 10.57 -2.71 5.36
N LEU A 147 10.84 -3.88 4.79
CA LEU A 147 10.85 -4.07 3.34
C LEU A 147 9.48 -3.78 2.73
N PHE A 148 8.40 -4.22 3.40
CA PHE A 148 7.03 -3.95 2.95
C PHE A 148 6.78 -2.47 2.73
N PHE A 149 7.07 -1.61 3.72
CA PHE A 149 6.85 -0.17 3.62
C PHE A 149 7.86 0.56 2.72
N GLN A 150 9.05 0.00 2.51
CA GLN A 150 9.99 0.48 1.49
C GLN A 150 9.43 0.21 0.08
N VAL A 151 8.83 -0.96 -0.14
CA VAL A 151 8.18 -1.33 -1.40
C VAL A 151 6.93 -0.46 -1.64
N GLU A 152 6.09 -0.22 -0.62
CA GLU A 152 4.95 0.70 -0.72
C GLU A 152 5.40 2.11 -1.10
N THR A 153 6.44 2.62 -0.46
CA THR A 153 7.03 3.94 -0.77
C THR A 153 7.50 4.00 -2.23
N LEU A 154 8.16 2.95 -2.73
CA LEU A 154 8.59 2.91 -4.13
C LEU A 154 7.40 2.78 -5.08
N LEU A 155 6.37 2.03 -4.72
CA LEU A 155 5.13 1.91 -5.49
C LEU A 155 4.49 3.28 -5.71
N GLU A 156 4.28 4.05 -4.63
CA GLU A 156 3.71 5.40 -4.72
C GLU A 156 4.64 6.36 -5.50
N HIS A 157 5.94 6.26 -5.29
CA HIS A 157 6.91 7.07 -6.03
C HIS A 157 6.87 6.74 -7.54
N ALA A 158 6.84 5.46 -7.90
CA ALA A 158 6.74 5.02 -9.29
C ALA A 158 5.42 5.47 -9.94
N ALA A 159 4.30 5.45 -9.19
CA ALA A 159 3.03 5.97 -9.67
C ALA A 159 3.12 7.48 -9.96
N ARG A 160 3.69 8.29 -9.06
CA ARG A 160 3.93 9.72 -9.29
C ARG A 160 4.84 9.96 -10.49
N GLU A 161 5.93 9.19 -10.61
CA GLU A 161 6.87 9.29 -11.73
C GLU A 161 6.15 9.00 -13.07
N TYR A 162 5.34 7.95 -13.12
CA TYR A 162 4.54 7.60 -14.28
C TYR A 162 3.61 8.75 -14.68
N PHE A 163 2.82 9.26 -13.75
CA PHE A 163 1.85 10.32 -14.03
C PHE A 163 2.52 11.63 -14.43
N LEU A 164 3.58 12.05 -13.73
CA LEU A 164 4.31 13.28 -14.07
C LEU A 164 4.95 13.19 -15.46
N ASN A 165 5.49 12.03 -15.84
CA ASN A 165 6.03 11.80 -17.19
C ASN A 165 4.94 11.84 -18.28
N HIS A 166 3.67 11.57 -17.91
CA HIS A 166 2.50 11.67 -18.79
C HIS A 166 1.72 12.98 -18.61
N GLN A 167 2.33 14.00 -17.96
CA GLN A 167 1.79 15.36 -17.80
C GLN A 167 0.51 15.45 -16.93
N TYR A 168 0.28 14.47 -16.05
CA TYR A 168 -0.77 14.58 -15.04
C TYR A 168 -0.38 15.60 -13.95
N ILE A 169 -1.38 16.23 -13.38
CA ILE A 169 -1.22 17.17 -12.27
C ILE A 169 -1.67 16.46 -10.98
N GLU A 170 -0.80 16.41 -9.97
CA GLU A 170 -1.19 15.95 -8.63
C GLU A 170 -2.05 17.01 -7.96
N ILE A 171 -3.23 16.62 -7.51
CA ILE A 171 -4.17 17.48 -6.76
C ILE A 171 -4.35 16.96 -5.35
N HIS A 172 -4.78 17.81 -4.44
CA HIS A 172 -5.10 17.46 -3.06
C HIS A 172 -6.49 17.99 -2.74
N THR A 173 -7.45 17.08 -2.65
CA THR A 173 -8.86 17.42 -2.41
C THR A 173 -9.17 17.48 -0.91
N PRO A 174 -10.18 18.28 -0.51
CA PRO A 174 -10.65 18.31 0.87
C PRO A 174 -11.11 16.92 1.35
N LYS A 175 -10.76 16.58 2.59
CA LYS A 175 -11.19 15.32 3.23
C LYS A 175 -12.37 15.54 4.20
N ILE A 176 -12.73 16.78 4.45
CA ILE A 176 -13.98 17.18 5.11
C ILE A 176 -14.90 17.73 4.03
N SER A 177 -16.09 17.17 3.90
CA SER A 177 -17.08 17.56 2.91
C SER A 177 -18.44 17.80 3.55
N ALA A 178 -19.28 18.60 2.87
CA ALA A 178 -20.68 18.71 3.25
C ALA A 178 -21.36 17.32 3.12
N LYS A 179 -22.49 17.15 3.79
CA LYS A 179 -23.29 15.92 3.81
C LYS A 179 -23.85 15.57 2.43
N ALA A 180 -23.01 15.11 1.54
CA ALA A 180 -23.40 14.55 0.26
C ALA A 180 -22.69 13.20 0.11
N ALA A 181 -23.40 12.11 0.27
CA ALA A 181 -22.86 10.79 0.03
C ALA A 181 -22.65 10.62 -1.48
N GLU A 182 -21.43 10.28 -1.86
CA GLU A 182 -21.07 9.92 -3.24
C GLU A 182 -21.76 8.62 -3.66
N SER A 183 -21.90 7.72 -2.72
CA SER A 183 -22.61 6.44 -2.84
C SER A 183 -23.48 6.23 -1.62
N GLY A 184 -24.35 5.26 -1.63
CA GLY A 184 -25.16 4.89 -0.45
C GLY A 184 -24.35 4.29 0.71
N ALA A 185 -23.00 4.35 0.68
CA ALA A 185 -22.13 3.86 1.73
C ALA A 185 -22.18 4.77 2.98
N GLU A 186 -22.01 4.17 4.15
CA GLU A 186 -22.00 4.88 5.42
C GLU A 186 -20.78 5.82 5.53
N VAL A 187 -21.02 7.04 6.05
CA VAL A 187 -20.01 8.08 6.24
C VAL A 187 -19.76 8.34 7.71
N PHE A 188 -18.54 8.76 8.05
CA PHE A 188 -18.23 9.30 9.37
C PHE A 188 -18.69 10.74 9.45
N HIS A 189 -19.67 11.02 10.33
CA HIS A 189 -20.18 12.37 10.59
C HIS A 189 -19.29 13.12 11.59
N LEU A 190 -19.19 14.43 11.38
CA LEU A 190 -18.46 15.33 12.29
C LEU A 190 -19.18 16.69 12.38
N ASP A 191 -19.03 17.36 13.51
CA ASP A 191 -19.43 18.77 13.66
C ASP A 191 -18.36 19.68 13.04
N TYR A 192 -18.76 20.48 12.08
CA TYR A 192 -17.90 21.47 11.44
C TYR A 192 -18.41 22.88 11.77
N PHE A 193 -18.00 23.43 12.91
CA PHE A 193 -18.43 24.75 13.41
C PHE A 193 -19.94 24.92 13.52
N GLY A 194 -20.65 23.88 13.92
CA GLY A 194 -22.11 23.84 14.04
C GLY A 194 -22.83 23.40 12.77
N GLU A 195 -22.13 23.05 11.72
CA GLU A 195 -22.68 22.45 10.51
C GLU A 195 -22.37 20.94 10.46
N ASP A 196 -23.32 20.14 9.94
CA ASP A 196 -23.13 18.71 9.77
C ASP A 196 -22.22 18.45 8.55
N ALA A 197 -21.07 17.85 8.79
CA ALA A 197 -20.09 17.47 7.77
C ALA A 197 -19.77 15.99 7.85
N CYS A 198 -19.05 15.46 6.87
CA CYS A 198 -18.58 14.08 6.86
C CYS A 198 -17.12 13.98 6.35
N LEU A 199 -16.48 12.87 6.70
CA LEU A 199 -15.21 12.50 6.07
C LEU A 199 -15.46 11.96 4.66
N SER A 200 -14.59 12.36 3.73
CA SER A 200 -14.70 12.01 2.30
C SER A 200 -14.49 10.52 2.06
N GLN A 201 -15.40 9.89 1.33
CA GLN A 201 -15.30 8.49 0.91
C GLN A 201 -14.34 8.29 -0.27
N SER A 202 -14.14 9.32 -1.08
CA SER A 202 -13.21 9.41 -2.21
C SER A 202 -13.10 10.86 -2.69
N PRO A 203 -12.16 11.20 -3.58
CA PRO A 203 -12.10 12.51 -4.23
C PRO A 203 -13.00 12.61 -5.48
N GLN A 204 -13.94 11.68 -5.72
CA GLN A 204 -14.64 11.52 -6.99
C GLN A 204 -15.27 12.83 -7.53
N PHE A 205 -15.98 13.56 -6.69
CA PHE A 205 -16.63 14.82 -7.14
C PHE A 205 -15.61 15.88 -7.53
N TYR A 206 -14.50 15.94 -6.81
CA TYR A 206 -13.46 16.96 -7.05
C TYR A 206 -12.59 16.62 -8.26
N LYS A 207 -12.26 15.34 -8.50
CA LYS A 207 -11.52 14.98 -9.69
C LYS A 207 -12.33 15.19 -10.98
N GLN A 208 -13.66 14.97 -10.95
CA GLN A 208 -14.55 15.34 -12.06
C GLN A 208 -14.71 16.87 -12.20
N MET A 209 -14.75 17.61 -11.08
CA MET A 209 -14.73 19.07 -11.12
C MET A 209 -13.45 19.61 -11.76
N ALA A 210 -12.31 18.96 -11.55
CA ALA A 210 -11.06 19.33 -12.20
C ALA A 210 -11.18 19.21 -13.74
N MET A 211 -11.84 18.17 -14.24
CA MET A 211 -12.13 18.03 -15.68
C MET A 211 -12.97 19.17 -16.21
N ALA A 212 -14.07 19.50 -15.50
CA ALA A 212 -14.91 20.64 -15.84
C ALA A 212 -14.18 22.01 -15.70
N SER A 213 -13.11 22.05 -14.93
CA SER A 213 -12.25 23.24 -14.75
C SER A 213 -11.17 23.37 -15.83
N GLY A 214 -11.13 22.46 -16.80
CA GLY A 214 -10.17 22.49 -17.91
C GLY A 214 -8.81 21.86 -17.61
N PHE A 215 -8.69 21.04 -16.55
CA PHE A 215 -7.54 20.16 -16.40
C PHE A 215 -7.71 18.95 -17.33
N ASP A 216 -6.69 18.63 -18.10
CA ASP A 216 -6.78 17.48 -19.01
C ASP A 216 -6.65 16.16 -18.23
N GLN A 217 -5.81 16.11 -17.19
CA GLN A 217 -5.55 14.90 -16.45
C GLN A 217 -5.03 15.22 -15.05
N VAL A 218 -5.60 14.53 -14.05
CA VAL A 218 -5.23 14.72 -12.65
C VAL A 218 -5.09 13.37 -11.95
N PHE A 219 -4.30 13.36 -10.88
CA PHE A 219 -4.27 12.24 -9.92
C PHE A 219 -4.15 12.75 -8.49
N GLU A 220 -4.54 11.92 -7.54
CA GLU A 220 -4.36 12.14 -6.11
C GLU A 220 -3.92 10.84 -5.44
N ILE A 221 -2.92 10.90 -4.56
CA ILE A 221 -2.65 9.84 -3.60
C ILE A 221 -3.02 10.39 -2.23
N GLY A 222 -4.03 9.79 -1.60
CA GLY A 222 -4.54 10.31 -0.34
C GLY A 222 -5.57 9.42 0.36
N PRO A 223 -5.93 9.77 1.61
CA PRO A 223 -6.84 8.97 2.42
C PRO A 223 -8.30 9.10 1.95
N ALA A 224 -9.03 7.99 2.05
CA ALA A 224 -10.48 7.89 1.95
C ALA A 224 -11.03 7.21 3.20
N PHE A 225 -12.25 7.56 3.61
CA PHE A 225 -12.86 7.12 4.85
C PHE A 225 -14.21 6.46 4.57
N ARG A 226 -14.38 5.22 5.02
CA ARG A 226 -15.61 4.45 4.82
C ARG A 226 -16.08 3.89 6.15
N ALA A 227 -17.25 4.32 6.61
CA ALA A 227 -17.84 3.91 7.89
C ALA A 227 -18.54 2.54 7.81
N GLU A 228 -18.18 1.72 6.85
CA GLU A 228 -18.74 0.40 6.64
C GLU A 228 -18.45 -0.51 7.85
N ASN A 229 -19.49 -1.05 8.48
CA ASN A 229 -19.37 -2.01 9.57
C ASN A 229 -19.05 -3.42 9.01
N SER A 230 -17.95 -3.52 8.30
CA SER A 230 -17.49 -4.75 7.64
C SER A 230 -16.26 -5.32 8.36
N HIS A 231 -16.38 -6.57 8.83
CA HIS A 231 -15.33 -7.30 9.53
C HIS A 231 -14.58 -8.30 8.63
N THR A 232 -14.51 -8.01 7.33
CA THR A 232 -13.78 -8.89 6.41
C THR A 232 -12.27 -8.63 6.47
N SER A 233 -11.50 -9.53 5.89
CA SER A 233 -10.04 -9.40 5.79
C SER A 233 -9.57 -8.37 4.74
N TYR A 234 -10.48 -7.71 4.02
CA TYR A 234 -10.17 -6.79 2.89
C TYR A 234 -10.69 -5.38 3.07
N HIS A 235 -11.33 -5.08 4.22
CA HIS A 235 -11.89 -3.77 4.50
C HIS A 235 -11.13 -3.08 5.63
N ALA A 236 -10.93 -1.78 5.47
CA ALA A 236 -10.45 -0.86 6.47
C ALA A 236 -11.34 0.38 6.42
N THR A 237 -11.48 1.08 7.53
CA THR A 237 -12.28 2.30 7.61
C THR A 237 -11.52 3.55 7.17
N GLU A 238 -10.20 3.50 7.17
CA GLU A 238 -9.30 4.50 6.61
C GLU A 238 -8.35 3.80 5.63
N ILE A 239 -8.36 4.22 4.38
CA ILE A 239 -7.61 3.59 3.29
C ILE A 239 -6.87 4.66 2.48
N ASN A 240 -5.64 4.36 2.07
CA ASN A 240 -4.90 5.19 1.13
C ASN A 240 -5.25 4.76 -0.30
N MET A 241 -5.68 5.72 -1.12
CA MET A 241 -6.14 5.51 -2.49
C MET A 241 -5.26 6.25 -3.48
N LEU A 242 -5.06 5.65 -4.63
CA LEU A 242 -4.53 6.31 -5.82
C LEU A 242 -5.70 6.55 -6.78
N ASP A 243 -6.15 7.79 -6.87
CA ASP A 243 -7.26 8.23 -7.70
C ASP A 243 -6.77 8.94 -8.97
N VAL A 244 -7.40 8.65 -10.10
CA VAL A 244 -7.02 9.18 -11.41
C VAL A 244 -8.27 9.62 -12.17
N GLU A 245 -8.18 10.75 -12.89
CA GLU A 245 -9.21 11.18 -13.82
C GLU A 245 -8.58 11.89 -15.02
N ALA A 246 -9.06 11.61 -16.23
CA ALA A 246 -8.57 12.24 -17.45
C ALA A 246 -9.73 12.60 -18.40
N SER A 247 -9.60 13.76 -19.05
CA SER A 247 -10.55 14.27 -20.04
C SER A 247 -10.32 13.65 -21.41
N TRP A 248 -11.32 13.79 -22.29
CA TRP A 248 -11.31 13.37 -23.69
C TRP A 248 -11.21 11.87 -23.90
N LEU A 249 -11.59 11.08 -22.88
CA LEU A 249 -11.71 9.63 -22.96
C LEU A 249 -13.15 9.25 -23.36
N HIS A 250 -13.29 8.26 -24.24
CA HIS A 250 -14.58 7.87 -24.83
C HIS A 250 -14.96 6.42 -24.58
N THR A 251 -13.96 5.55 -24.34
CA THR A 251 -14.13 4.11 -24.17
C THR A 251 -13.50 3.64 -22.87
N CYS A 252 -14.01 2.53 -22.32
CA CYS A 252 -13.35 1.88 -21.19
C CYS A 252 -11.93 1.42 -21.54
N ASP A 253 -11.68 1.07 -22.81
CA ASP A 253 -10.34 0.69 -23.27
C ASP A 253 -9.32 1.81 -23.08
N ASP A 254 -9.71 3.08 -23.30
CA ASP A 254 -8.84 4.23 -23.05
C ASP A 254 -8.40 4.30 -21.58
N VAL A 255 -9.33 4.09 -20.65
CA VAL A 255 -9.06 4.12 -19.20
C VAL A 255 -8.24 2.91 -18.75
N MET A 256 -8.61 1.71 -19.23
CA MET A 256 -7.90 0.47 -18.92
C MET A 256 -6.46 0.47 -19.46
N ASP A 257 -6.21 1.07 -20.62
CA ASP A 257 -4.84 1.18 -21.18
C ASP A 257 -3.95 2.10 -20.33
N ILE A 258 -4.50 3.18 -19.73
CA ILE A 258 -3.78 4.04 -18.79
C ILE A 258 -3.42 3.25 -17.52
N GLU A 259 -4.39 2.54 -16.97
CA GLU A 259 -4.19 1.76 -15.74
C GLU A 259 -3.23 0.58 -15.94
N GLU A 260 -3.38 -0.17 -17.03
CA GLU A 260 -2.47 -1.26 -17.38
C GLU A 260 -1.04 -0.75 -17.55
N GLY A 261 -0.86 0.42 -18.21
CA GLY A 261 0.44 1.07 -18.35
C GLY A 261 1.06 1.46 -17.01
N LEU A 262 0.25 2.02 -16.10
CA LEU A 262 0.66 2.36 -14.74
C LEU A 262 1.11 1.13 -13.95
N ILE A 263 0.29 0.07 -13.92
CA ILE A 263 0.61 -1.17 -13.19
C ILE A 263 1.90 -1.80 -13.72
N LYS A 264 2.06 -1.87 -15.04
CA LYS A 264 3.29 -2.38 -15.66
C LYS A 264 4.51 -1.59 -15.25
N TYR A 265 4.41 -0.26 -15.26
CA TYR A 265 5.51 0.61 -14.83
C TYR A 265 5.87 0.41 -13.36
N ILE A 266 4.87 0.37 -12.47
CA ILE A 266 5.08 0.10 -11.04
C ILE A 266 5.80 -1.24 -10.85
N PHE A 267 5.28 -2.32 -11.43
CA PHE A 267 5.87 -3.66 -11.27
C PHE A 267 7.29 -3.75 -11.82
N GLN A 268 7.57 -3.09 -12.94
CA GLN A 268 8.94 -2.99 -13.46
C GLN A 268 9.87 -2.32 -12.45
N ARG A 269 9.48 -1.18 -11.87
CA ARG A 269 10.28 -0.45 -10.88
C ARG A 269 10.50 -1.26 -9.61
N LEU A 270 9.47 -1.97 -9.14
CA LEU A 270 9.57 -2.88 -8.00
C LEU A 270 10.54 -4.03 -8.29
N GLN A 271 10.43 -4.67 -9.45
CA GLN A 271 11.30 -5.77 -9.85
C GLN A 271 12.76 -5.34 -9.94
N GLU A 272 13.03 -4.18 -10.55
CA GLU A 272 14.38 -3.62 -10.70
C GLU A 272 15.04 -3.28 -9.36
N THR A 273 14.25 -2.81 -8.38
CA THR A 273 14.78 -2.29 -7.10
C THR A 273 14.76 -3.32 -5.98
N TYR A 274 13.65 -4.03 -5.81
CA TYR A 274 13.41 -4.91 -4.65
C TYR A 274 13.05 -6.36 -5.01
N GLY A 275 12.99 -6.72 -6.30
CA GLY A 275 12.52 -8.05 -6.72
C GLY A 275 13.26 -9.19 -6.01
N LYS A 276 14.59 -9.10 -5.91
CA LYS A 276 15.42 -10.09 -5.21
C LYS A 276 15.18 -10.10 -3.70
N GLU A 277 15.09 -8.92 -3.07
CA GLU A 277 14.88 -8.82 -1.62
C GLU A 277 13.47 -9.31 -1.22
N ILE A 278 12.45 -9.05 -2.07
CA ILE A 278 11.08 -9.57 -1.89
C ILE A 278 11.10 -11.10 -1.90
N GLU A 279 11.77 -11.72 -2.88
CA GLU A 279 11.86 -13.18 -2.96
C GLU A 279 12.62 -13.79 -1.76
N GLU A 280 13.74 -13.17 -1.34
CA GLU A 280 14.54 -13.66 -0.21
C GLU A 280 13.85 -13.51 1.15
N VAL A 281 13.09 -12.43 1.36
CA VAL A 281 12.52 -12.06 2.67
C VAL A 281 11.06 -12.52 2.81
N TRP A 282 10.27 -12.36 1.76
CA TRP A 282 8.85 -12.70 1.77
C TRP A 282 8.53 -14.03 1.09
N HIS A 283 9.49 -14.62 0.37
CA HIS A 283 9.33 -15.85 -0.43
C HIS A 283 8.22 -15.72 -1.50
N VAL A 284 8.04 -14.52 -2.00
CA VAL A 284 7.06 -14.16 -3.02
C VAL A 284 7.80 -13.73 -4.28
N THR A 285 7.31 -14.18 -5.43
CA THR A 285 7.78 -13.72 -6.74
C THR A 285 6.78 -12.71 -7.30
N LEU A 286 7.26 -11.55 -7.75
CA LEU A 286 6.41 -10.54 -8.38
C LEU A 286 5.76 -11.09 -9.65
N SER A 287 4.50 -10.73 -9.87
CA SER A 287 3.75 -11.17 -11.04
C SER A 287 4.36 -10.65 -12.34
N ASP A 288 4.38 -11.50 -13.37
CA ASP A 288 4.75 -11.08 -14.73
C ASP A 288 3.63 -10.23 -15.34
N VAL A 289 3.97 -8.99 -15.65
CA VAL A 289 3.06 -7.99 -16.26
C VAL A 289 3.39 -7.70 -17.73
N SER A 290 4.24 -8.52 -18.37
CA SER A 290 4.67 -8.31 -19.76
C SER A 290 3.53 -8.47 -20.76
N MET A 291 2.58 -9.36 -20.48
CA MET A 291 1.42 -9.62 -21.33
C MET A 291 0.35 -8.52 -21.18
N LYS A 292 -0.48 -8.36 -22.20
CA LYS A 292 -1.70 -7.54 -22.10
C LYS A 292 -2.68 -8.21 -21.14
N PHE A 293 -3.28 -7.42 -20.24
CA PHE A 293 -4.27 -7.95 -19.29
C PHE A 293 -5.56 -8.33 -20.05
N PRO A 294 -6.09 -9.53 -19.83
CA PRO A 294 -7.34 -9.96 -20.47
C PRO A 294 -8.50 -9.05 -20.04
N ARG A 295 -9.41 -8.78 -20.98
CA ARG A 295 -10.64 -8.00 -20.79
C ARG A 295 -11.84 -8.89 -21.06
N ILE A 296 -12.70 -9.11 -20.09
CA ILE A 296 -13.81 -10.04 -20.14
C ILE A 296 -15.09 -9.29 -19.75
N PRO A 297 -16.11 -9.20 -20.63
CA PRO A 297 -17.40 -8.63 -20.24
C PRO A 297 -18.05 -9.39 -19.08
N PHE A 298 -18.77 -8.70 -18.20
CA PHE A 298 -19.42 -9.27 -17.01
C PHE A 298 -20.30 -10.48 -17.33
N ALA A 299 -21.13 -10.37 -18.36
CA ALA A 299 -22.00 -11.48 -18.80
C ALA A 299 -21.17 -12.71 -19.23
N GLU A 300 -20.05 -12.50 -19.93
CA GLU A 300 -19.15 -13.58 -20.32
C GLU A 300 -18.42 -14.17 -19.11
N ALA A 301 -17.99 -13.32 -18.16
CA ALA A 301 -17.37 -13.78 -16.92
C ALA A 301 -18.32 -14.68 -16.11
N LYS A 302 -19.60 -14.30 -15.96
CA LYS A 302 -20.64 -15.16 -15.33
C LYS A 302 -20.85 -16.48 -16.09
N ARG A 303 -20.80 -16.45 -17.43
CA ARG A 303 -20.87 -17.66 -18.26
C ARG A 303 -19.67 -18.59 -18.02
N ILE A 304 -18.44 -18.03 -18.00
CA ILE A 304 -17.21 -18.77 -17.72
C ILE A 304 -17.27 -19.44 -16.34
N LEU A 305 -17.68 -18.68 -15.32
CA LEU A 305 -17.84 -19.20 -13.96
C LEU A 305 -18.79 -20.41 -13.92
N LYS A 306 -19.95 -20.31 -14.59
CA LYS A 306 -20.95 -21.38 -14.64
C LYS A 306 -20.47 -22.59 -15.44
N GLU A 307 -19.97 -22.37 -16.67
CA GLU A 307 -19.74 -23.46 -17.63
C GLU A 307 -18.34 -24.09 -17.48
N GLU A 308 -17.31 -23.28 -17.18
CA GLU A 308 -15.92 -23.76 -17.15
C GLU A 308 -15.39 -23.94 -15.71
N MET A 309 -15.86 -23.13 -14.76
CA MET A 309 -15.45 -23.21 -13.36
C MET A 309 -16.47 -23.94 -12.47
N HIS A 310 -17.64 -24.30 -13.01
CA HIS A 310 -18.73 -25.00 -12.33
C HIS A 310 -19.21 -24.34 -11.05
N PHE A 311 -19.24 -23.01 -11.06
CA PHE A 311 -19.66 -22.19 -9.93
C PHE A 311 -20.74 -21.19 -10.35
N VAL A 312 -21.75 -20.99 -9.49
CA VAL A 312 -22.80 -19.99 -9.66
C VAL A 312 -22.96 -19.26 -8.32
N GLY A 313 -22.58 -17.98 -8.29
CA GLY A 313 -22.81 -17.13 -7.14
C GLY A 313 -24.29 -16.75 -6.97
N GLU A 314 -24.64 -16.21 -5.81
CA GLU A 314 -25.99 -15.74 -5.50
C GLU A 314 -26.29 -14.37 -6.12
N ARG A 315 -25.26 -13.51 -6.25
CA ARG A 315 -25.39 -12.18 -6.84
C ARG A 315 -25.43 -12.23 -8.35
N THR A 316 -26.39 -11.54 -8.94
CA THR A 316 -26.59 -11.48 -10.41
C THR A 316 -26.06 -10.17 -11.01
N ASP A 317 -25.83 -9.16 -10.20
CA ASP A 317 -25.46 -7.80 -10.59
C ASP A 317 -24.00 -7.46 -10.28
N ASP A 318 -23.34 -8.28 -9.47
CA ASP A 318 -21.95 -8.10 -9.05
C ASP A 318 -21.28 -9.46 -8.80
N PHE A 319 -20.00 -9.48 -8.43
CA PHE A 319 -19.29 -10.69 -8.04
C PHE A 319 -19.26 -10.88 -6.53
N GLU A 320 -19.28 -12.15 -6.14
CA GLU A 320 -18.85 -12.58 -4.82
C GLU A 320 -17.36 -12.87 -4.86
N ARG A 321 -16.73 -12.83 -3.69
CA ARG A 321 -15.31 -13.09 -3.57
C ARG A 321 -14.84 -14.39 -4.25
N GLN A 322 -15.58 -15.46 -4.06
CA GLN A 322 -15.23 -16.76 -4.67
C GLN A 322 -15.26 -16.70 -6.20
N GLU A 323 -16.13 -15.87 -6.77
CA GLU A 323 -16.19 -15.63 -8.21
C GLU A 323 -14.96 -14.88 -8.71
N GLU A 324 -14.49 -13.86 -7.97
CA GLU A 324 -13.25 -13.12 -8.28
C GLU A 324 -12.03 -14.05 -8.25
N GLU A 325 -11.92 -14.89 -7.21
CA GLU A 325 -10.85 -15.88 -7.10
C GLU A 325 -10.83 -16.87 -8.27
N LEU A 326 -12.00 -17.35 -8.67
CA LEU A 326 -12.13 -18.30 -9.77
C LEU A 326 -11.84 -17.66 -11.12
N LEU A 327 -12.25 -16.40 -11.34
CA LEU A 327 -11.93 -15.64 -12.55
C LEU A 327 -10.43 -15.38 -12.69
N CYS A 328 -9.75 -15.02 -11.61
CA CYS A 328 -8.30 -14.86 -11.64
C CYS A 328 -7.57 -16.20 -11.91
N LYS A 329 -8.04 -17.31 -11.32
CA LYS A 329 -7.51 -18.66 -11.63
C LYS A 329 -7.72 -19.02 -13.09
N TYR A 330 -8.89 -18.70 -13.66
CA TYR A 330 -9.17 -18.89 -15.08
C TYR A 330 -8.24 -18.03 -15.95
N ALA A 331 -8.09 -16.74 -15.64
CA ALA A 331 -7.22 -15.84 -16.38
C ALA A 331 -5.76 -16.31 -16.35
N LYS A 332 -5.28 -16.74 -15.20
CA LYS A 332 -3.92 -17.30 -15.05
C LYS A 332 -3.73 -18.55 -15.92
N LYS A 333 -4.69 -19.46 -15.89
CA LYS A 333 -4.62 -20.72 -16.66
C LYS A 333 -4.71 -20.47 -18.16
N LYS A 334 -5.58 -19.57 -18.61
CA LYS A 334 -5.89 -19.39 -20.03
C LYS A 334 -4.97 -18.38 -20.72
N TYR A 335 -4.61 -17.31 -20.01
CA TYR A 335 -3.86 -16.16 -20.56
C TYR A 335 -2.48 -15.96 -19.92
N GLY A 336 -2.14 -16.70 -18.86
CA GLY A 336 -0.90 -16.53 -18.13
C GLY A 336 -0.86 -15.29 -17.22
N SER A 337 -1.97 -14.54 -17.11
CA SER A 337 -2.05 -13.28 -16.39
C SER A 337 -2.63 -13.46 -14.98
N ASP A 338 -2.01 -12.82 -13.98
CA ASP A 338 -2.55 -12.70 -12.63
C ASP A 338 -3.60 -11.57 -12.53
N PHE A 339 -3.71 -10.74 -13.57
CA PHE A 339 -4.65 -9.64 -13.69
C PHE A 339 -5.74 -9.97 -14.70
N VAL A 340 -6.96 -9.49 -14.44
CA VAL A 340 -8.07 -9.55 -15.40
C VAL A 340 -9.00 -8.35 -15.20
N PHE A 341 -9.27 -7.63 -16.28
CA PHE A 341 -10.33 -6.63 -16.33
C PHE A 341 -11.67 -7.33 -16.59
N VAL A 342 -12.68 -6.98 -15.79
CA VAL A 342 -14.07 -7.33 -16.07
C VAL A 342 -14.83 -6.05 -16.41
N THR A 343 -15.56 -6.05 -17.52
CA THR A 343 -16.21 -4.84 -18.08
C THR A 343 -17.73 -4.97 -18.15
N ASP A 344 -18.43 -3.88 -18.45
CA ASP A 344 -19.85 -3.87 -18.79
C ASP A 344 -20.78 -4.39 -17.68
N PHE A 345 -20.55 -3.91 -16.46
CA PHE A 345 -21.38 -4.27 -15.31
C PHE A 345 -22.82 -3.75 -15.41
N PRO A 346 -23.79 -4.44 -14.80
CA PRO A 346 -25.15 -3.92 -14.66
C PRO A 346 -25.20 -2.58 -13.92
N PHE A 347 -26.04 -1.65 -14.37
CA PHE A 347 -26.15 -0.32 -13.73
C PHE A 347 -26.60 -0.40 -12.27
N ALA A 348 -27.34 -1.42 -11.88
CA ALA A 348 -27.81 -1.62 -10.50
C ALA A 348 -26.64 -1.62 -9.49
N ALA A 349 -25.53 -2.26 -9.83
CA ALA A 349 -24.35 -2.38 -8.97
C ALA A 349 -23.42 -1.15 -9.01
N ARG A 350 -23.64 -0.19 -9.93
CA ARG A 350 -22.69 0.89 -10.19
C ARG A 350 -23.23 2.26 -9.75
N PRO A 351 -22.34 3.21 -9.39
CA PRO A 351 -22.73 4.57 -9.04
C PRO A 351 -23.45 5.30 -10.20
N PHE A 352 -24.25 6.30 -9.83
CA PHE A 352 -25.05 7.10 -10.76
C PHE A 352 -24.23 7.84 -11.83
N TYR A 353 -22.96 8.14 -11.57
CA TYR A 353 -22.10 8.91 -12.47
C TYR A 353 -21.38 8.05 -13.53
N HIS A 354 -21.59 6.76 -13.58
CA HIS A 354 -21.08 5.92 -14.67
C HIS A 354 -21.93 6.10 -15.94
N MET A 355 -21.26 6.27 -17.08
CA MET A 355 -21.93 6.36 -18.38
C MET A 355 -22.50 4.99 -18.76
N LEU A 356 -23.70 4.99 -19.37
CA LEU A 356 -24.34 3.78 -19.85
C LEU A 356 -23.94 3.45 -21.30
N ASN A 357 -23.90 2.17 -21.58
CA ASN A 357 -23.92 1.59 -22.94
C ASN A 357 -25.36 1.62 -23.50
N GLU A 358 -25.51 1.38 -24.80
CA GLU A 358 -26.83 1.33 -25.46
C GLU A 358 -27.72 0.19 -24.94
N ASP A 359 -27.13 -0.89 -24.45
CA ASP A 359 -27.81 -2.04 -23.89
C ASP A 359 -28.20 -1.89 -22.40
N GLY A 360 -27.85 -0.76 -21.79
CA GLY A 360 -28.15 -0.42 -20.39
C GLY A 360 -27.11 -0.96 -19.39
N THR A 361 -26.06 -1.63 -19.82
CA THR A 361 -24.89 -1.88 -18.99
C THR A 361 -24.08 -0.59 -18.81
N THR A 362 -23.10 -0.58 -17.93
CA THR A 362 -22.27 0.60 -17.69
C THR A 362 -20.93 0.52 -18.44
N LYS A 363 -20.44 1.65 -18.91
CA LYS A 363 -19.06 1.80 -19.35
C LYS A 363 -18.12 1.83 -18.15
N SER A 364 -18.06 0.72 -17.44
CA SER A 364 -17.22 0.55 -16.26
C SER A 364 -16.50 -0.80 -16.28
N TYR A 365 -15.50 -0.89 -15.45
CA TYR A 365 -14.74 -2.12 -15.26
C TYR A 365 -14.22 -2.23 -13.83
N ASP A 366 -13.92 -3.45 -13.42
CA ASP A 366 -13.09 -3.75 -12.26
C ASP A 366 -11.81 -4.44 -12.72
N LEU A 367 -10.68 -4.12 -12.07
CA LEU A 367 -9.44 -4.86 -12.22
C LEU A 367 -9.28 -5.82 -11.04
N LEU A 368 -9.30 -7.11 -11.35
CA LEU A 368 -9.02 -8.16 -10.39
C LEU A 368 -7.54 -8.55 -10.45
N PHE A 369 -6.92 -8.72 -9.28
CA PHE A 369 -5.55 -9.17 -9.14
C PHE A 369 -5.47 -10.29 -8.10
N LYS A 370 -5.00 -11.48 -8.50
CA LYS A 370 -4.88 -12.67 -7.64
C LYS A 370 -6.12 -12.95 -6.78
N GLY A 371 -7.32 -12.73 -7.34
CA GLY A 371 -8.60 -13.05 -6.68
C GLY A 371 -9.21 -11.93 -5.85
N VAL A 372 -8.75 -10.70 -6.00
CA VAL A 372 -9.31 -9.52 -5.30
C VAL A 372 -9.47 -8.37 -6.27
N GLU A 373 -10.61 -7.69 -6.20
CA GLU A 373 -10.81 -6.38 -6.83
C GLU A 373 -9.87 -5.35 -6.18
N ILE A 374 -8.95 -4.80 -6.98
CA ILE A 374 -8.03 -3.75 -6.56
C ILE A 374 -8.44 -2.36 -7.05
N THR A 375 -9.27 -2.30 -8.10
CA THR A 375 -9.69 -1.06 -8.77
C THR A 375 -11.08 -1.18 -9.34
N THR A 376 -11.83 -0.08 -9.28
CA THR A 376 -12.99 0.20 -10.13
C THR A 376 -12.70 1.44 -10.99
N GLY A 377 -12.92 1.32 -12.29
CA GLY A 377 -12.81 2.42 -13.25
C GLY A 377 -14.01 2.55 -14.16
N ALA A 378 -14.19 3.74 -14.77
CA ALA A 378 -15.31 3.98 -15.69
C ALA A 378 -15.10 5.20 -16.57
N ILE A 379 -15.84 5.25 -17.70
CA ILE A 379 -16.20 6.50 -18.35
C ILE A 379 -17.33 7.12 -17.57
N ARG A 380 -17.24 8.42 -17.32
CA ARG A 380 -18.21 9.17 -16.52
C ARG A 380 -19.30 9.80 -17.40
N GLU A 381 -20.51 9.84 -16.88
CA GLU A 381 -21.58 10.62 -17.54
C GLU A 381 -21.32 12.10 -17.34
N HIS A 382 -21.14 12.83 -18.43
CA HIS A 382 -20.83 14.26 -18.45
C HIS A 382 -21.98 15.16 -18.93
N ARG A 383 -23.05 14.54 -19.46
CA ARG A 383 -24.24 15.24 -19.95
C ARG A 383 -25.22 15.43 -18.79
N ILE A 384 -25.44 16.69 -18.42
CA ILE A 384 -26.22 17.08 -17.23
C ILE A 384 -27.64 16.51 -17.18
N ASP A 385 -28.31 16.44 -18.33
CA ASP A 385 -29.66 15.88 -18.45
C ASP A 385 -29.71 14.38 -18.19
N VAL A 386 -28.76 13.63 -18.74
CA VAL A 386 -28.63 12.19 -18.53
C VAL A 386 -28.21 11.90 -17.08
N LEU A 387 -27.22 12.63 -16.58
CA LEU A 387 -26.73 12.50 -15.20
C LEU A 387 -27.85 12.75 -14.17
N THR A 388 -28.68 13.79 -14.39
CA THR A 388 -29.83 14.09 -13.52
C THR A 388 -30.88 12.97 -13.56
N LYS A 389 -31.07 12.32 -14.70
CA LYS A 389 -31.96 11.16 -14.84
C LYS A 389 -31.40 9.96 -14.07
N GLN A 390 -30.12 9.64 -14.22
CA GLN A 390 -29.48 8.52 -13.51
C GLN A 390 -29.50 8.71 -11.98
N ILE A 391 -29.31 9.94 -11.47
CA ILE A 391 -29.43 10.29 -10.05
C ILE A 391 -30.82 9.92 -9.53
N LYS A 392 -31.89 10.29 -10.27
CA LYS A 392 -33.28 9.97 -9.91
C LYS A 392 -33.57 8.47 -9.98
N GLU A 393 -33.01 7.77 -10.97
CA GLU A 393 -33.14 6.30 -11.09
C GLU A 393 -32.48 5.57 -9.91
N LYS A 394 -31.45 6.17 -9.31
CA LYS A 394 -30.80 5.69 -8.09
C LYS A 394 -31.48 6.16 -6.80
N GLU A 395 -32.66 6.79 -6.89
CA GLU A 395 -33.43 7.31 -5.76
C GLU A 395 -32.66 8.34 -4.89
N ILE A 396 -31.65 9.02 -5.47
CA ILE A 396 -30.88 10.08 -4.79
C ILE A 396 -31.57 11.42 -5.05
N ASP A 397 -31.68 12.26 -4.01
CA ASP A 397 -32.20 13.60 -4.14
C ASP A 397 -31.19 14.50 -4.89
N PRO A 398 -31.52 15.03 -6.08
CA PRO A 398 -30.64 15.94 -6.82
C PRO A 398 -30.22 17.20 -6.07
N GLU A 399 -31.03 17.68 -5.12
CA GLU A 399 -30.67 18.86 -4.33
C GLU A 399 -29.51 18.61 -3.39
N SER A 400 -29.34 17.37 -2.91
CA SER A 400 -28.17 16.98 -2.10
C SER A 400 -26.87 17.02 -2.90
N LEU A 401 -26.95 16.92 -4.23
CA LEU A 401 -25.82 16.93 -5.16
C LEU A 401 -25.73 18.24 -5.96
N LYS A 402 -26.39 19.31 -5.51
CA LYS A 402 -26.46 20.57 -6.24
C LYS A 402 -25.10 21.13 -6.62
N PHE A 403 -24.13 21.13 -5.71
CA PHE A 403 -22.78 21.63 -5.99
C PHE A 403 -22.07 20.78 -7.07
N TYR A 404 -22.29 19.46 -7.05
CA TYR A 404 -21.73 18.54 -8.03
C TYR A 404 -22.37 18.73 -9.42
N LEU A 405 -23.70 18.87 -9.47
CA LEU A 405 -24.41 19.10 -10.72
C LEU A 405 -24.11 20.48 -11.34
N GLU A 406 -23.70 21.45 -10.52
CA GLU A 406 -23.51 22.83 -10.97
C GLU A 406 -22.44 22.94 -12.06
N PHE A 407 -21.28 22.30 -11.90
CA PHE A 407 -20.19 22.46 -12.86
C PHE A 407 -20.47 21.78 -14.22
N PHE A 408 -21.36 20.77 -14.28
CA PHE A 408 -21.76 20.16 -15.55
C PHE A 408 -22.63 21.10 -16.42
N LYS A 409 -23.26 22.11 -15.82
CA LYS A 409 -24.09 23.09 -16.55
C LYS A 409 -23.29 24.02 -17.47
N TYR A 410 -21.99 24.14 -17.19
CA TYR A 410 -21.11 25.05 -17.92
C TYR A 410 -20.20 24.36 -18.95
N GLY A 411 -20.49 23.14 -19.27
CA GLY A 411 -19.74 22.32 -20.21
C GLY A 411 -18.64 21.51 -19.51
N CYS A 412 -18.80 20.21 -19.53
CA CYS A 412 -17.81 19.26 -19.01
C CYS A 412 -17.38 18.35 -20.14
N PRO A 413 -16.08 18.15 -20.39
CA PRO A 413 -15.61 17.25 -21.44
C PRO A 413 -15.96 15.79 -21.12
N PRO A 414 -16.04 14.90 -22.12
CA PRO A 414 -16.01 13.45 -21.87
C PRO A 414 -14.77 13.11 -21.04
N HIS A 415 -14.93 12.29 -20.01
CA HIS A 415 -13.83 11.95 -19.12
C HIS A 415 -14.05 10.56 -18.49
N GLY A 416 -12.98 10.02 -17.95
CA GLY A 416 -12.99 8.75 -17.27
C GLY A 416 -11.81 8.63 -16.30
N GLY A 417 -11.89 7.65 -15.44
CA GLY A 417 -10.83 7.44 -14.45
C GLY A 417 -11.09 6.21 -13.60
N PHE A 418 -10.19 6.00 -12.66
CA PHE A 418 -10.19 4.84 -11.79
C PHE A 418 -9.64 5.19 -10.40
N ALA A 419 -9.75 4.25 -9.46
CA ALA A 419 -9.17 4.37 -8.14
C ALA A 419 -8.61 3.03 -7.68
N ILE A 420 -7.32 3.01 -7.31
CA ILE A 420 -6.62 1.83 -6.80
C ILE A 420 -6.52 1.92 -5.28
N GLY A 421 -6.97 0.87 -4.56
CA GLY A 421 -6.70 0.70 -3.14
C GLY A 421 -5.26 0.25 -2.90
N ILE A 422 -4.37 1.15 -2.45
CA ILE A 422 -2.94 0.84 -2.29
C ILE A 422 -2.72 -0.36 -1.37
N ALA A 423 -3.39 -0.39 -0.22
CA ALA A 423 -3.27 -1.49 0.73
C ALA A 423 -3.75 -2.84 0.15
N ARG A 424 -4.81 -2.85 -0.69
CA ARG A 424 -5.25 -4.07 -1.38
C ARG A 424 -4.23 -4.54 -2.41
N LEU A 425 -3.68 -3.62 -3.21
CA LEU A 425 -2.63 -3.95 -4.18
C LEU A 425 -1.39 -4.51 -3.47
N MET A 426 -0.93 -3.87 -2.41
CA MET A 426 0.20 -4.33 -1.59
C MET A 426 -0.08 -5.69 -0.95
N MET A 427 -1.29 -5.89 -0.41
CA MET A 427 -1.71 -7.17 0.17
C MET A 427 -1.59 -8.32 -0.85
N GLN A 428 -2.00 -8.08 -2.10
CA GLN A 428 -1.93 -9.10 -3.15
C GLN A 428 -0.49 -9.28 -3.69
N ILE A 429 0.33 -8.23 -3.74
CA ILE A 429 1.76 -8.35 -4.08
C ILE A 429 2.47 -9.29 -3.10
N PHE A 430 2.24 -9.12 -1.80
CA PHE A 430 2.87 -9.89 -0.73
C PHE A 430 2.09 -11.13 -0.26
N GLU A 431 0.97 -11.45 -0.93
CA GLU A 431 0.13 -12.62 -0.62
C GLU A 431 -0.32 -12.67 0.85
N LEU A 432 -0.68 -11.51 1.41
CA LEU A 432 -1.16 -11.39 2.79
C LEU A 432 -2.63 -11.78 2.89
N ASP A 433 -2.98 -12.45 3.98
CA ASP A 433 -4.35 -12.90 4.25
C ASP A 433 -5.27 -11.79 4.78
N ASN A 434 -4.69 -10.67 5.23
CA ASN A 434 -5.47 -9.63 5.89
C ASN A 434 -4.89 -8.23 5.67
N ILE A 435 -5.74 -7.30 5.27
CA ILE A 435 -5.39 -5.90 4.99
C ILE A 435 -4.80 -5.16 6.19
N SER A 436 -5.09 -5.60 7.42
CA SER A 436 -4.52 -5.00 8.62
C SER A 436 -2.99 -5.14 8.70
N GLU A 437 -2.43 -6.14 8.05
CA GLU A 437 -0.98 -6.32 7.94
C GLU A 437 -0.37 -5.46 6.83
N ALA A 438 -1.19 -5.06 5.85
CA ALA A 438 -0.80 -4.19 4.73
C ALA A 438 -0.93 -2.69 5.04
N THR A 439 -1.17 -2.31 6.29
CA THR A 439 -1.28 -0.92 6.72
C THR A 439 -0.26 -0.61 7.81
N PHE A 440 0.27 0.62 7.82
CA PHE A 440 1.20 1.05 8.87
C PHE A 440 0.53 0.98 10.25
N ILE A 441 -0.63 1.63 10.39
CA ILE A 441 -1.53 1.52 11.54
C ILE A 441 -2.94 1.27 11.00
N TYR A 442 -3.51 0.11 11.33
CA TYR A 442 -4.83 -0.29 10.85
C TYR A 442 -5.97 0.41 11.59
N ARG A 443 -6.98 0.83 10.82
CA ARG A 443 -8.28 1.29 11.34
C ARG A 443 -9.39 0.41 10.80
N GLY A 444 -10.22 -0.08 11.71
CA GLY A 444 -11.38 -0.90 11.39
C GLY A 444 -12.52 -0.65 12.37
N PRO A 445 -13.70 -1.26 12.21
CA PRO A 445 -14.89 -0.97 13.01
C PRO A 445 -14.68 -1.11 14.53
N THR A 446 -13.77 -1.98 14.95
CA THR A 446 -13.47 -2.25 16.36
C THR A 446 -12.09 -1.77 16.81
N ARG A 447 -11.33 -1.11 15.93
CA ARG A 447 -9.95 -0.68 16.21
C ARG A 447 -9.74 0.78 15.87
N LEU A 448 -9.66 1.62 16.91
CA LEU A 448 -9.35 3.05 16.84
C LEU A 448 -7.99 3.40 17.46
N ASN A 449 -7.49 2.60 18.38
CA ASN A 449 -6.15 2.70 18.94
C ASN A 449 -5.23 1.64 18.31
N PRO A 450 -3.92 1.93 18.32
CA PRO A 450 -2.97 1.11 17.60
C PRO A 450 -3.10 -0.30 18.00
#